data_f343028822579cf9cc41a2102f98e8af
#
_entry.id   f343028822579cf9cc41a2102f98e8af
#
_cell.length_a   1.000
_cell.length_b   1.000
_cell.length_c   1.000
_cell.angle_alpha   90.00
_cell.angle_beta   90.00
_cell.angle_gamma   90.00
#
_symmetry.space_group_name_H-M   'P 1'
#
loop_
_entity.id
_entity.type
_entity.pdbx_description
1 polymer ?
#
loop_
_entity_poly.entity_id
_entity_poly.type
_entity_poly.pdbx_seq_one_letter_code
_entity_poly.pdbx_strand_id
1 'polypeptide(L)'
;MMFTRGLLRIGDEQVPCEIRLSRRRRTLGIEVQPEPRIIVRAPAGWSRALIEARVTERATWIGRHVQRFRSLAAALPPAPAFVTGDLLPYLGELHRLEVVSAGRPAVARLPGALRVAVPPGAGPERVRRALETWYRARAGELFATLLDERCDWFLGRGHPRPTISVRRMTTRWGTLGPPAPHGASRMTLNLALIRAPRECGEYVVVHELCHLEHRGHGRGFYRLMDQRLPDWPERKRRLESLLLLQA
;
A
#
# COMPACT_ATOMS: atom_id res chain seq x y z
N MET A 1 -22.48 -13.32 -0.81
CA MET A 1 -21.05 -13.51 -1.14
C MET A 1 -20.63 -14.82 -0.49
N MET A 2 -20.31 -15.86 -1.28
CA MET A 2 -19.96 -17.18 -0.74
C MET A 2 -18.46 -17.26 -0.56
N PHE A 3 -17.98 -17.55 0.67
CA PHE A 3 -16.56 -17.68 0.98
C PHE A 3 -16.25 -19.15 1.30
N THR A 4 -15.21 -19.69 0.69
CA THR A 4 -14.67 -21.01 1.06
C THR A 4 -13.24 -20.81 1.50
N ARG A 5 -12.94 -21.19 2.73
CA ARG A 5 -11.56 -21.23 3.26
C ARG A 5 -10.99 -22.62 3.08
N GLY A 6 -9.72 -22.73 2.74
CA GLY A 6 -9.03 -24.00 2.56
C GLY A 6 -7.53 -23.80 2.50
N LEU A 7 -6.82 -24.88 2.24
CA LEU A 7 -5.39 -24.89 1.99
C LEU A 7 -5.17 -25.13 0.50
N LEU A 8 -4.31 -24.35 -0.12
CA LEU A 8 -3.88 -24.52 -1.49
C LEU A 8 -2.47 -25.13 -1.48
N ARG A 9 -2.31 -26.24 -2.18
CA ARG A 9 -0.99 -26.87 -2.35
C ARG A 9 -0.21 -26.10 -3.43
N ILE A 10 0.98 -25.61 -3.08
CA ILE A 10 1.90 -24.91 -3.97
C ILE A 10 3.26 -25.59 -3.85
N GLY A 11 3.59 -26.46 -4.82
CA GLY A 11 4.70 -27.40 -4.66
C GLY A 11 4.45 -28.34 -3.48
N ASP A 12 5.37 -28.41 -2.54
CA ASP A 12 5.26 -29.24 -1.34
C ASP A 12 4.61 -28.53 -0.14
N GLU A 13 4.21 -27.27 -0.30
CA GLU A 13 3.65 -26.46 0.78
C GLU A 13 2.14 -26.30 0.70
N GLN A 14 1.49 -26.22 1.88
CA GLN A 14 0.09 -25.85 2.01
C GLN A 14 -0.02 -24.41 2.49
N VAL A 15 -0.63 -23.54 1.66
CA VAL A 15 -0.81 -22.14 1.96
C VAL A 15 -2.29 -21.84 2.20
N PRO A 16 -2.66 -21.12 3.29
CA PRO A 16 -4.04 -20.71 3.52
C PRO A 16 -4.62 -19.97 2.32
N CYS A 17 -5.77 -20.44 1.84
CA CYS A 17 -6.45 -19.85 0.68
C CYS A 17 -7.91 -19.53 1.02
N GLU A 18 -8.35 -18.35 0.56
CA GLU A 18 -9.74 -17.93 0.66
C GLU A 18 -10.29 -17.68 -0.75
N ILE A 19 -11.34 -18.42 -1.14
CA ILE A 19 -12.01 -18.22 -2.42
C ILE A 19 -13.22 -17.32 -2.20
N ARG A 20 -13.29 -16.21 -2.94
CA ARG A 20 -14.37 -15.22 -2.94
C ARG A 20 -15.08 -15.21 -4.28
N LEU A 21 -16.33 -15.63 -4.32
CA LEU A 21 -17.14 -15.62 -5.53
C LEU A 21 -17.86 -14.28 -5.72
N SER A 22 -17.92 -13.79 -6.96
CA SER A 22 -18.54 -12.52 -7.30
C SER A 22 -19.35 -12.61 -8.61
N ARG A 23 -20.60 -12.19 -8.59
CA ARG A 23 -21.45 -12.09 -9.78
C ARG A 23 -21.01 -10.99 -10.76
N ARG A 24 -20.24 -10.02 -10.28
CA ARG A 24 -19.75 -8.90 -11.10
C ARG A 24 -18.44 -9.19 -11.84
N ARG A 25 -17.73 -10.27 -11.47
CA ARG A 25 -16.46 -10.63 -12.10
C ARG A 25 -16.66 -11.55 -13.27
N ARG A 26 -15.83 -11.37 -14.30
CA ARG A 26 -15.76 -12.24 -15.48
C ARG A 26 -14.45 -13.02 -15.57
N THR A 27 -13.45 -12.66 -14.73
CA THR A 27 -12.10 -13.25 -14.74
C THR A 27 -11.65 -13.61 -13.35
N LEU A 28 -10.71 -14.57 -13.25
CA LEU A 28 -10.01 -14.91 -12.01
C LEU A 28 -9.07 -13.78 -11.61
N GLY A 29 -9.00 -13.49 -10.31
CA GLY A 29 -7.95 -12.65 -9.72
C GLY A 29 -7.32 -13.39 -8.55
N ILE A 30 -6.00 -13.45 -8.50
CA ILE A 30 -5.24 -14.04 -7.40
C ILE A 30 -4.47 -12.92 -6.72
N GLU A 31 -4.55 -12.86 -5.40
CA GLU A 31 -3.85 -11.92 -4.57
C GLU A 31 -3.08 -12.72 -3.51
N VAL A 32 -1.77 -12.56 -3.47
CA VAL A 32 -0.91 -13.13 -2.41
C VAL A 32 -0.66 -12.02 -1.41
N GLN A 33 -0.97 -12.26 -0.14
CA GLN A 33 -0.80 -11.29 0.95
C GLN A 33 0.55 -11.52 1.67
N PRO A 34 1.09 -10.49 2.35
CA PRO A 34 2.36 -10.57 3.09
C PRO A 34 2.37 -11.65 4.19
N GLU A 35 1.32 -11.78 4.98
CA GLU A 35 1.07 -13.00 5.73
C GLU A 35 0.69 -14.06 4.70
N PRO A 36 1.40 -15.21 4.60
CA PRO A 36 1.23 -16.13 3.47
C PRO A 36 -0.21 -16.64 3.39
N ARG A 37 -1.07 -15.84 2.83
CA ARG A 37 -2.49 -16.05 2.61
C ARG A 37 -2.83 -15.69 1.17
N ILE A 38 -3.52 -16.56 0.49
CA ILE A 38 -3.93 -16.37 -0.90
C ILE A 38 -5.41 -16.04 -0.93
N ILE A 39 -5.78 -14.95 -1.60
CA ILE A 39 -7.18 -14.60 -1.87
C ILE A 39 -7.44 -14.79 -3.36
N VAL A 40 -8.31 -15.75 -3.67
CA VAL A 40 -8.78 -16.03 -5.03
C VAL A 40 -10.16 -15.40 -5.21
N ARG A 41 -10.28 -14.47 -6.16
CA ARG A 41 -11.57 -13.87 -6.53
C ARG A 41 -12.00 -14.43 -7.88
N ALA A 42 -13.10 -15.16 -7.92
CA ALA A 42 -13.59 -15.83 -9.11
C ALA A 42 -15.04 -15.43 -9.46
N PRO A 43 -15.47 -15.60 -10.74
CA PRO A 43 -16.86 -15.50 -11.13
C PRO A 43 -17.73 -16.49 -10.36
N ALA A 44 -18.95 -16.06 -9.95
CA ALA A 44 -19.85 -16.92 -9.17
C ALA A 44 -20.35 -18.16 -9.92
N GLY A 45 -20.31 -18.16 -11.27
CA GLY A 45 -20.70 -19.28 -12.10
C GLY A 45 -19.59 -20.31 -12.38
N TRP A 46 -18.37 -20.12 -11.84
CA TRP A 46 -17.30 -21.07 -12.05
C TRP A 46 -17.37 -22.23 -11.04
N SER A 47 -17.15 -23.45 -11.53
CA SER A 47 -17.00 -24.62 -10.65
C SER A 47 -15.71 -24.54 -9.83
N ARG A 48 -15.70 -25.22 -8.68
CA ARG A 48 -14.50 -25.30 -7.83
C ARG A 48 -13.32 -25.90 -8.59
N ALA A 49 -13.55 -26.95 -9.36
CA ALA A 49 -12.52 -27.60 -10.17
C ALA A 49 -11.90 -26.66 -11.20
N LEU A 50 -12.70 -25.83 -11.86
CA LEU A 50 -12.21 -24.81 -12.80
C LEU A 50 -11.35 -23.75 -12.09
N ILE A 51 -11.78 -23.29 -10.92
CA ILE A 51 -11.02 -22.31 -10.12
C ILE A 51 -9.68 -22.91 -9.71
N GLU A 52 -9.67 -24.14 -9.20
CA GLU A 52 -8.46 -24.85 -8.77
C GLU A 52 -7.49 -25.05 -9.95
N ALA A 53 -7.97 -25.49 -11.11
CA ALA A 53 -7.15 -25.62 -12.32
C ALA A 53 -6.49 -24.28 -12.72
N ARG A 54 -7.26 -23.20 -12.75
CA ARG A 54 -6.75 -21.85 -13.09
C ARG A 54 -5.77 -21.29 -12.05
N VAL A 55 -5.90 -21.67 -10.79
CA VAL A 55 -4.94 -21.30 -9.74
C VAL A 55 -3.67 -22.12 -9.90
N THR A 56 -3.77 -23.41 -10.22
CA THR A 56 -2.63 -24.31 -10.46
C THR A 56 -1.78 -23.84 -11.65
N GLU A 57 -2.39 -23.32 -12.73
CA GLU A 57 -1.67 -22.69 -13.84
C GLU A 57 -0.77 -21.52 -13.38
N ARG A 58 -1.05 -20.93 -12.24
CA ARG A 58 -0.30 -19.81 -11.64
C ARG A 58 0.55 -20.21 -10.43
N ALA A 59 0.66 -21.51 -10.13
CA ALA A 59 1.35 -22.00 -8.94
C ALA A 59 2.80 -21.51 -8.82
N THR A 60 3.56 -21.50 -9.90
CA THR A 60 4.94 -20.97 -9.94
C THR A 60 5.00 -19.48 -9.60
N TRP A 61 4.06 -18.70 -10.13
CA TRP A 61 3.96 -17.27 -9.82
C TRP A 61 3.60 -17.05 -8.36
N ILE A 62 2.61 -17.79 -7.85
CA ILE A 62 2.18 -17.72 -6.44
C ILE A 62 3.33 -18.10 -5.52
N GLY A 63 4.02 -19.22 -5.79
CA GLY A 63 5.15 -19.69 -5.00
C GLY A 63 6.27 -18.65 -4.89
N ARG A 64 6.65 -18.02 -6.02
CA ARG A 64 7.64 -16.93 -6.01
C ARG A 64 7.22 -15.76 -5.12
N HIS A 65 5.93 -15.38 -5.12
CA HIS A 65 5.44 -14.28 -4.28
C HIS A 65 5.39 -14.67 -2.81
N VAL A 66 4.97 -15.89 -2.48
CA VAL A 66 4.98 -16.43 -1.10
C VAL A 66 6.39 -16.43 -0.54
N GLN A 67 7.37 -16.97 -1.29
CA GLN A 67 8.76 -17.02 -0.86
C GLN A 67 9.35 -15.60 -0.72
N ARG A 68 9.05 -14.71 -1.67
CA ARG A 68 9.46 -13.30 -1.57
C ARG A 68 8.93 -12.65 -0.28
N PHE A 69 7.65 -12.84 0.05
CA PHE A 69 7.08 -12.28 1.29
C PHE A 69 7.71 -12.88 2.54
N ARG A 70 8.01 -14.19 2.56
CA ARG A 70 8.71 -14.82 3.68
C ARG A 70 10.12 -14.27 3.87
N SER A 71 10.88 -14.14 2.78
CA SER A 71 12.23 -13.57 2.85
C SER A 71 12.21 -12.13 3.35
N LEU A 72 11.25 -11.32 2.87
CA LEU A 72 11.07 -9.96 3.33
C LEU A 72 10.62 -9.90 4.79
N ALA A 73 9.70 -10.78 5.22
CA ALA A 73 9.25 -10.85 6.61
C ALA A 73 10.38 -11.23 7.57
N ALA A 74 11.25 -12.15 7.17
CA ALA A 74 12.42 -12.54 7.96
C ALA A 74 13.47 -11.41 8.09
N ALA A 75 13.50 -10.46 7.16
CA ALA A 75 14.40 -9.31 7.18
C ALA A 75 13.85 -8.10 7.92
N LEU A 76 12.56 -8.11 8.29
CA LEU A 76 11.94 -7.01 9.03
C LEU A 76 12.24 -7.12 10.53
N PRO A 77 12.45 -5.98 11.21
CA PRO A 77 12.44 -5.97 12.66
C PRO A 77 11.06 -6.45 13.17
N PRO A 78 11.02 -7.00 14.41
CA PRO A 78 9.75 -7.37 15.02
C PRO A 78 8.78 -6.19 15.05
N ALA A 79 7.48 -6.48 15.08
CA ALA A 79 6.46 -5.44 15.18
C ALA A 79 6.74 -4.53 16.39
N PRO A 80 6.70 -3.20 16.25
CA PRO A 80 7.05 -2.28 17.31
C PRO A 80 6.08 -2.44 18.49
N ALA A 81 6.65 -2.50 19.70
CA ALA A 81 5.89 -2.48 20.95
C ALA A 81 5.50 -1.06 21.36
N PHE A 82 5.94 -0.04 20.62
CA PHE A 82 5.76 1.38 20.88
C PHE A 82 6.37 1.86 22.19
N VAL A 83 7.57 1.37 22.49
CA VAL A 83 8.40 1.75 23.63
C VAL A 83 9.68 2.41 23.16
N THR A 84 10.35 3.14 24.06
CA THR A 84 11.65 3.74 23.75
C THR A 84 12.65 2.69 23.29
N GLY A 85 13.32 2.96 22.17
CA GLY A 85 14.28 2.05 21.54
C GLY A 85 13.76 1.36 20.28
N ASP A 86 12.45 1.27 20.09
CA ASP A 86 11.86 0.72 18.87
C ASP A 86 12.34 1.47 17.63
N LEU A 87 12.46 0.74 16.51
CA LEU A 87 12.80 1.31 15.22
C LEU A 87 11.54 1.50 14.37
N LEU A 88 11.28 2.72 13.95
CA LEU A 88 10.10 3.10 13.18
C LEU A 88 10.49 3.67 11.82
N PRO A 89 9.93 3.15 10.71
CA PRO A 89 10.23 3.64 9.38
C PRO A 89 9.51 4.98 9.11
N TYR A 90 10.25 5.93 8.52
CA TYR A 90 9.74 7.19 8.01
C TYR A 90 10.56 7.62 6.78
N LEU A 91 9.90 7.82 5.64
CA LEU A 91 10.50 8.16 4.34
C LEU A 91 11.66 7.25 3.92
N GLY A 92 11.56 5.95 4.23
CA GLY A 92 12.56 4.94 3.87
C GLY A 92 13.70 4.78 4.86
N GLU A 93 13.76 5.60 5.91
CA GLU A 93 14.78 5.55 6.96
C GLU A 93 14.18 4.99 8.26
N LEU A 94 15.00 4.26 9.04
CA LEU A 94 14.62 3.81 10.36
C LEU A 94 15.02 4.87 11.39
N HIS A 95 14.05 5.26 12.21
CA HIS A 95 14.21 6.23 13.29
C HIS A 95 13.98 5.55 14.63
N ARG A 96 14.84 5.81 15.60
CA ARG A 96 14.68 5.32 16.96
C ARG A 96 13.55 6.06 17.64
N LEU A 97 12.62 5.33 18.27
CA LEU A 97 11.55 5.91 19.08
C LEU A 97 12.10 6.38 20.43
N GLU A 98 11.81 7.61 20.79
CA GLU A 98 12.06 8.20 22.12
C GLU A 98 10.70 8.59 22.73
N VAL A 99 10.30 7.92 23.79
CA VAL A 99 9.07 8.27 24.53
C VAL A 99 9.45 9.13 25.72
N VAL A 100 8.84 10.32 25.81
CA VAL A 100 9.07 11.27 26.92
C VAL A 100 7.75 11.66 27.57
N SER A 101 7.79 11.95 28.85
CA SER A 101 6.61 12.45 29.59
C SER A 101 6.41 13.94 29.36
N ALA A 102 5.20 14.34 28.94
CA ALA A 102 4.79 15.73 28.81
C ALA A 102 3.26 15.85 28.97
N GLY A 103 2.77 17.05 29.29
CA GLY A 103 1.36 17.28 29.55
C GLY A 103 0.44 17.10 28.33
N ARG A 104 0.95 17.28 27.11
CA ARG A 104 0.19 17.11 25.85
C ARG A 104 0.90 16.18 24.89
N PRO A 105 0.17 15.29 24.17
CA PRO A 105 0.77 14.46 23.14
C PRO A 105 1.33 15.30 21.99
N ALA A 106 2.59 15.05 21.63
CA ALA A 106 3.26 15.66 20.49
C ALA A 106 4.25 14.67 19.89
N VAL A 107 4.53 14.80 18.59
CA VAL A 107 5.57 14.01 17.90
C VAL A 107 6.48 14.96 17.16
N ALA A 108 7.79 14.82 17.39
CA ALA A 108 8.82 15.57 16.70
C ALA A 108 9.80 14.62 16.00
N ARG A 109 10.16 14.93 14.77
CA ARG A 109 11.26 14.28 14.07
C ARG A 109 12.58 14.95 14.48
N LEU A 110 13.52 14.16 14.92
CA LEU A 110 14.90 14.54 15.23
C LEU A 110 15.85 13.78 14.28
N PRO A 111 17.13 14.18 14.18
CA PRO A 111 18.11 13.39 13.46
C PRO A 111 18.18 11.95 14.01
N GLY A 112 17.80 10.97 13.17
CA GLY A 112 17.79 9.54 13.54
C GLY A 112 16.74 9.11 14.55
N ALA A 113 15.84 10.00 15.04
CA ALA A 113 14.84 9.66 16.04
C ALA A 113 13.46 10.28 15.77
N LEU A 114 12.44 9.60 16.30
CA LEU A 114 11.07 10.13 16.46
C LEU A 114 10.79 10.27 17.97
N ARG A 115 10.73 11.48 18.45
CA ARG A 115 10.39 11.76 19.86
C ARG A 115 8.89 11.91 20.01
N VAL A 116 8.29 11.09 20.88
CA VAL A 116 6.88 11.11 21.18
C VAL A 116 6.66 11.53 22.63
N ALA A 117 6.07 12.69 22.81
CA ALA A 117 5.65 13.18 24.12
C ALA A 117 4.24 12.64 24.42
N VAL A 118 4.06 12.06 25.60
CA VAL A 118 2.76 11.57 26.10
C VAL A 118 2.62 11.88 27.59
N PRO A 119 1.40 11.96 28.16
CA PRO A 119 1.21 12.16 29.59
C PRO A 119 1.92 11.09 30.43
N PRO A 120 2.38 11.43 31.64
CA PRO A 120 2.95 10.46 32.58
C PRO A 120 2.04 9.25 32.77
N GLY A 121 2.60 8.04 32.79
CA GLY A 121 1.85 6.78 32.91
C GLY A 121 1.10 6.34 31.66
N ALA A 122 1.26 7.04 30.55
CA ALA A 122 0.64 6.64 29.29
C ALA A 122 1.29 5.35 28.74
N GLY A 123 0.48 4.33 28.44
CA GLY A 123 0.92 3.08 27.86
C GLY A 123 1.22 3.17 26.34
N PRO A 124 1.79 2.07 25.76
CA PRO A 124 2.19 2.00 24.36
C PRO A 124 1.09 2.37 23.35
N GLU A 125 -0.14 2.06 23.66
CA GLU A 125 -1.28 2.38 22.80
C GLU A 125 -1.46 3.89 22.59
N ARG A 126 -1.15 4.71 23.61
CA ARG A 126 -1.20 6.17 23.49
C ARG A 126 -0.08 6.70 22.61
N VAL A 127 1.11 6.11 22.73
CA VAL A 127 2.26 6.39 21.83
C VAL A 127 1.90 6.04 20.39
N ARG A 128 1.33 4.85 20.16
CA ARG A 128 0.88 4.39 18.85
C ARG A 128 -0.11 5.36 18.21
N ARG A 129 -1.12 5.82 18.94
CA ARG A 129 -2.12 6.78 18.44
C ARG A 129 -1.51 8.14 18.11
N ALA A 130 -0.59 8.64 18.93
CA ALA A 130 0.12 9.89 18.65
C ALA A 130 0.93 9.80 17.36
N LEU A 131 1.68 8.70 17.19
CA LEU A 131 2.43 8.41 15.96
C LEU A 131 1.52 8.28 14.74
N GLU A 132 0.39 7.57 14.86
CA GLU A 132 -0.55 7.42 13.74
C GLU A 132 -1.12 8.77 13.28
N THR A 133 -1.46 9.64 14.21
CA THR A 133 -1.94 10.99 13.92
C THR A 133 -0.86 11.80 13.21
N TRP A 134 0.38 11.72 13.70
CA TRP A 134 1.52 12.42 13.12
C TRP A 134 1.84 11.89 11.71
N TYR A 135 1.92 10.56 11.52
CA TYR A 135 2.14 9.97 10.19
C TYR A 135 1.06 10.39 9.20
N ARG A 136 -0.19 10.47 9.62
CA ARG A 136 -1.30 10.90 8.77
C ARG A 136 -1.16 12.36 8.33
N ALA A 137 -0.77 13.24 9.25
CA ALA A 137 -0.50 14.64 8.93
C ALA A 137 0.67 14.77 7.94
N ARG A 138 1.81 14.11 8.22
CA ARG A 138 2.99 14.12 7.34
C ARG A 138 2.70 13.52 5.96
N ALA A 139 1.90 12.44 5.91
CA ALA A 139 1.46 11.85 4.65
C ALA A 139 0.59 12.81 3.84
N GLY A 140 -0.32 13.53 4.47
CA GLY A 140 -1.15 14.53 3.81
C GLY A 140 -0.32 15.65 3.16
N GLU A 141 0.66 16.17 3.89
CA GLU A 141 1.58 17.20 3.41
C GLU A 141 2.46 16.69 2.26
N LEU A 142 3.10 15.53 2.44
CA LEU A 142 3.96 14.95 1.42
C LEU A 142 3.18 14.68 0.11
N PHE A 143 2.01 14.07 0.22
CA PHE A 143 1.23 13.71 -0.98
C PHE A 143 0.65 14.92 -1.69
N ALA A 144 0.33 15.99 -0.96
CA ALA A 144 -0.06 17.25 -1.57
C ALA A 144 1.10 17.86 -2.37
N THR A 145 2.30 17.90 -1.78
CA THR A 145 3.52 18.34 -2.46
C THR A 145 3.82 17.51 -3.72
N LEU A 146 3.78 16.17 -3.60
CA LEU A 146 4.01 15.27 -4.74
C LEU A 146 2.99 15.46 -5.85
N LEU A 147 1.72 15.68 -5.48
CA LEU A 147 0.68 15.98 -6.46
C LEU A 147 0.98 17.31 -7.17
N ASP A 148 1.31 18.36 -6.44
CA ASP A 148 1.61 19.67 -7.02
C ASP A 148 2.83 19.62 -7.96
N GLU A 149 3.86 18.87 -7.62
CA GLU A 149 5.04 18.68 -8.47
C GLU A 149 4.76 17.91 -9.78
N ARG A 150 3.70 17.10 -9.83
CA ARG A 150 3.45 16.17 -10.94
C ARG A 150 2.15 16.40 -11.72
N CYS A 151 1.24 17.26 -11.25
CA CYS A 151 -0.08 17.43 -11.88
C CYS A 151 -0.10 18.39 -13.07
N ASP A 152 0.86 19.29 -13.26
CA ASP A 152 0.81 20.38 -14.24
C ASP A 152 0.50 19.92 -15.67
N TRP A 153 1.14 18.82 -16.11
CA TRP A 153 0.89 18.28 -17.44
C TRP A 153 -0.58 17.85 -17.63
N PHE A 154 -1.19 17.29 -16.58
CA PHE A 154 -2.58 16.84 -16.60
C PHE A 154 -3.55 18.04 -16.53
N LEU A 155 -3.19 19.06 -15.76
CA LEU A 155 -3.95 20.31 -15.70
C LEU A 155 -3.96 21.00 -17.08
N GLY A 156 -2.83 21.06 -17.78
CA GLY A 156 -2.70 21.59 -19.13
C GLY A 156 -3.53 20.83 -20.18
N ARG A 157 -3.99 19.62 -19.86
CA ARG A 157 -4.91 18.81 -20.69
C ARG A 157 -6.38 18.95 -20.28
N GLY A 158 -6.68 19.84 -19.37
CA GLY A 158 -8.05 20.14 -18.93
C GLY A 158 -8.57 19.24 -17.79
N HIS A 159 -7.73 18.37 -17.19
CA HIS A 159 -8.14 17.61 -16.02
C HIS A 159 -8.13 18.48 -14.76
N PRO A 160 -9.20 18.51 -13.96
CA PRO A 160 -9.18 19.20 -12.68
C PRO A 160 -8.15 18.55 -11.73
N ARG A 161 -7.47 19.37 -10.93
CA ARG A 161 -6.54 18.89 -9.90
C ARG A 161 -7.26 17.92 -8.93
N PRO A 162 -6.79 16.68 -8.78
CA PRO A 162 -7.38 15.72 -7.85
C PRO A 162 -7.33 16.21 -6.41
N THR A 163 -8.33 15.83 -5.61
CA THR A 163 -8.30 15.99 -4.15
C THR A 163 -7.63 14.78 -3.50
N ILE A 164 -6.79 15.00 -2.47
CA ILE A 164 -6.10 13.92 -1.77
C ILE A 164 -6.89 13.44 -0.55
N SER A 165 -6.90 12.12 -0.36
CA SER A 165 -7.37 11.45 0.84
C SER A 165 -6.33 10.43 1.29
N VAL A 166 -5.97 10.41 2.58
CA VAL A 166 -5.03 9.45 3.16
C VAL A 166 -5.80 8.41 3.96
N ARG A 167 -5.67 7.14 3.60
CA ARG A 167 -6.36 6.03 4.28
C ARG A 167 -5.42 4.85 4.52
N ARG A 168 -5.70 4.04 5.55
CA ARG A 168 -5.13 2.69 5.63
C ARG A 168 -5.80 1.81 4.59
N MET A 169 -5.00 1.13 3.77
CA MET A 169 -5.48 0.18 2.77
C MET A 169 -4.63 -1.10 2.84
N THR A 170 -5.26 -2.24 2.67
CA THR A 170 -4.60 -3.56 2.81
C THR A 170 -4.11 -4.13 1.48
N THR A 171 -4.70 -3.71 0.36
CA THR A 171 -4.48 -4.36 -0.95
C THR A 171 -4.01 -3.41 -2.05
N ARG A 172 -3.89 -2.11 -1.75
CA ARG A 172 -3.55 -1.09 -2.74
C ARG A 172 -2.69 -0.01 -2.12
N TRP A 173 -1.85 0.59 -2.94
CA TRP A 173 -1.07 1.77 -2.58
C TRP A 173 -1.79 3.08 -2.88
N GLY A 174 -2.59 3.08 -3.95
CA GLY A 174 -3.41 4.21 -4.36
C GLY A 174 -4.68 3.80 -5.07
N THR A 175 -5.56 4.75 -5.32
CA THR A 175 -6.70 4.65 -6.23
C THR A 175 -7.19 6.03 -6.60
N LEU A 176 -7.48 6.23 -7.89
CA LEU A 176 -8.19 7.41 -8.39
C LEU A 176 -9.67 7.08 -8.56
N GLY A 177 -10.52 7.78 -7.82
CA GLY A 177 -11.98 7.68 -7.98
C GLY A 177 -12.45 8.35 -9.27
N PRO A 178 -13.69 8.08 -9.70
CA PRO A 178 -14.30 8.83 -10.79
C PRO A 178 -14.38 10.32 -10.42
N PRO A 179 -14.40 11.23 -11.41
CA PRO A 179 -14.65 12.64 -11.14
C PRO A 179 -16.00 12.81 -10.44
N ALA A 180 -16.06 13.74 -9.51
CA ALA A 180 -17.33 14.15 -8.91
C ALA A 180 -18.23 14.77 -10.01
N PRO A 181 -19.56 14.77 -9.86
CA PRO A 181 -20.49 15.27 -10.89
C PRO A 181 -20.15 16.67 -11.42
N HIS A 182 -19.52 17.51 -10.60
CA HIS A 182 -19.10 18.86 -10.96
C HIS A 182 -17.69 19.21 -10.43
N GLY A 183 -16.79 18.22 -10.36
CA GLY A 183 -15.50 18.49 -9.74
C GLY A 183 -14.40 17.45 -9.99
N ALA A 184 -13.33 17.60 -9.23
CA ALA A 184 -12.14 16.83 -9.34
C ALA A 184 -12.31 15.37 -8.86
N SER A 185 -11.53 14.47 -9.45
CA SER A 185 -11.37 13.10 -8.96
C SER A 185 -10.75 13.09 -7.56
N ARG A 186 -11.11 12.09 -6.76
CA ARG A 186 -10.46 11.86 -5.46
C ARG A 186 -9.35 10.83 -5.61
N MET A 187 -8.13 11.25 -5.34
CA MET A 187 -6.98 10.38 -5.22
C MET A 187 -6.86 9.92 -3.76
N THR A 188 -7.04 8.63 -3.51
CA THR A 188 -6.85 8.06 -2.18
C THR A 188 -5.53 7.34 -2.14
N LEU A 189 -4.64 7.70 -1.20
CA LEU A 189 -3.31 7.15 -1.04
C LEU A 189 -3.18 6.41 0.28
N ASN A 190 -2.42 5.31 0.28
CA ASN A 190 -2.22 4.49 1.46
C ASN A 190 -1.30 5.19 2.46
N LEU A 191 -1.74 5.29 3.72
CA LEU A 191 -0.94 5.84 4.81
C LEU A 191 0.44 5.16 4.94
N ALA A 192 0.54 3.87 4.62
CA ALA A 192 1.81 3.15 4.70
C ALA A 192 2.91 3.70 3.77
N LEU A 193 2.54 4.44 2.70
CA LEU A 193 3.51 5.08 1.80
C LEU A 193 4.43 6.08 2.51
N ILE A 194 3.99 6.68 3.63
CA ILE A 194 4.83 7.62 4.39
C ILE A 194 6.05 6.94 5.03
N ARG A 195 6.00 5.62 5.18
CA ARG A 195 7.10 4.80 5.70
C ARG A 195 8.11 4.42 4.61
N ALA A 196 7.68 4.43 3.35
CA ALA A 196 8.52 4.14 2.20
C ALA A 196 9.35 5.37 1.78
N PRO A 197 10.43 5.19 1.00
CA PRO A 197 11.13 6.29 0.37
C PRO A 197 10.19 7.20 -0.43
N ARG A 198 10.49 8.50 -0.45
CA ARG A 198 9.66 9.53 -1.10
C ARG A 198 9.33 9.18 -2.56
N GLU A 199 10.31 8.65 -3.30
CA GLU A 199 10.16 8.26 -4.70
C GLU A 199 9.15 7.13 -4.92
N CYS A 200 8.88 6.30 -3.90
CA CYS A 200 7.80 5.31 -3.95
C CYS A 200 6.42 5.98 -3.88
N GLY A 201 6.28 7.00 -3.04
CA GLY A 201 5.06 7.81 -2.98
C GLY A 201 4.81 8.55 -4.29
N GLU A 202 5.86 9.13 -4.86
CA GLU A 202 5.82 9.81 -6.16
C GLU A 202 5.37 8.88 -7.29
N TYR A 203 5.92 7.65 -7.33
CA TYR A 203 5.48 6.64 -8.29
C TYR A 203 3.98 6.38 -8.20
N VAL A 204 3.43 6.23 -6.99
CA VAL A 204 2.00 5.98 -6.82
C VAL A 204 1.17 7.20 -7.24
N VAL A 205 1.60 8.42 -6.92
CA VAL A 205 0.92 9.64 -7.34
C VAL A 205 0.89 9.75 -8.87
N VAL A 206 2.01 9.54 -9.56
CA VAL A 206 2.07 9.57 -11.03
C VAL A 206 1.23 8.45 -11.64
N HIS A 207 1.25 7.25 -11.06
CA HIS A 207 0.41 6.12 -11.48
C HIS A 207 -1.08 6.48 -11.44
N GLU A 208 -1.53 7.08 -10.33
CA GLU A 208 -2.92 7.50 -10.18
C GLU A 208 -3.27 8.68 -11.11
N LEU A 209 -2.35 9.61 -11.35
CA LEU A 209 -2.54 10.68 -12.34
C LEU A 209 -2.71 10.13 -13.76
N CYS A 210 -1.96 9.11 -14.15
CA CYS A 210 -2.11 8.46 -15.46
C CYS A 210 -3.50 7.85 -15.67
N HIS A 211 -4.22 7.52 -14.60
CA HIS A 211 -5.61 7.07 -14.68
C HIS A 211 -6.61 8.17 -15.05
N LEU A 212 -6.23 9.44 -15.03
CA LEU A 212 -7.03 10.52 -15.62
C LEU A 212 -7.21 10.35 -17.14
N GLU A 213 -6.15 9.86 -17.84
CA GLU A 213 -6.17 9.61 -19.29
C GLU A 213 -6.57 8.16 -19.63
N HIS A 214 -6.13 7.22 -18.83
CA HIS A 214 -6.27 5.78 -19.11
C HIS A 214 -6.82 5.01 -17.91
N ARG A 215 -8.08 4.61 -17.95
CA ARG A 215 -8.72 3.86 -16.84
C ARG A 215 -8.12 2.47 -16.58
N GLY A 216 -7.46 1.87 -17.58
CA GLY A 216 -6.86 0.53 -17.50
C GLY A 216 -5.37 0.56 -17.80
N HIS A 217 -4.66 -0.50 -17.39
CA HIS A 217 -3.21 -0.64 -17.57
C HIS A 217 -2.86 -1.23 -18.94
N GLY A 218 -3.35 -0.61 -20.04
CA GLY A 218 -3.02 -0.97 -21.41
C GLY A 218 -1.73 -0.30 -21.91
N ARG A 219 -1.40 -0.49 -23.19
CA ARG A 219 -0.20 0.10 -23.81
C ARG A 219 -0.12 1.62 -23.69
N GLY A 220 -1.27 2.33 -23.81
CA GLY A 220 -1.33 3.78 -23.65
C GLY A 220 -0.95 4.24 -22.23
N PHE A 221 -1.45 3.53 -21.21
CA PHE A 221 -1.12 3.79 -19.82
C PHE A 221 0.40 3.67 -19.57
N TYR A 222 1.01 2.55 -19.95
CA TYR A 222 2.45 2.36 -19.72
C TYR A 222 3.31 3.33 -20.53
N ARG A 223 2.92 3.67 -21.77
CA ARG A 223 3.60 4.71 -22.55
C ARG A 223 3.55 6.06 -21.83
N LEU A 224 2.42 6.41 -21.23
CA LEU A 224 2.29 7.65 -20.44
C LEU A 224 3.15 7.58 -19.17
N MET A 225 3.18 6.45 -18.49
CA MET A 225 4.09 6.22 -17.34
C MET A 225 5.56 6.43 -17.75
N ASP A 226 6.00 5.84 -18.88
CA ASP A 226 7.38 6.00 -19.39
C ASP A 226 7.72 7.47 -19.68
N GLN A 227 6.75 8.26 -20.14
CA GLN A 227 6.94 9.68 -20.40
C GLN A 227 6.96 10.54 -19.14
N ARG A 228 6.14 10.21 -18.14
CA ARG A 228 5.97 11.02 -16.93
C ARG A 228 6.92 10.65 -15.80
N LEU A 229 7.37 9.39 -15.75
CA LEU A 229 8.28 8.85 -14.73
C LEU A 229 9.07 7.67 -15.32
N PRO A 230 10.12 7.92 -16.13
CA PRO A 230 10.85 6.87 -16.87
C PRO A 230 11.38 5.73 -16.00
N ASP A 231 11.75 6.01 -14.76
CA ASP A 231 12.28 5.05 -13.78
C ASP A 231 11.18 4.36 -12.92
N TRP A 232 9.91 4.51 -13.30
CA TRP A 232 8.78 3.89 -12.57
C TRP A 232 8.92 2.38 -12.33
N PRO A 233 9.55 1.56 -13.23
CA PRO A 233 9.67 0.13 -12.99
C PRO A 233 10.58 -0.19 -11.80
N GLU A 234 11.62 0.61 -11.57
CA GLU A 234 12.52 0.47 -10.43
C GLU A 234 11.82 0.88 -9.13
N ARG A 235 11.16 2.03 -9.13
CA ARG A 235 10.39 2.53 -7.97
C ARG A 235 9.28 1.56 -7.58
N LYS A 236 8.59 0.97 -8.56
CA LYS A 236 7.60 -0.08 -8.34
C LYS A 236 8.22 -1.29 -7.65
N ARG A 237 9.36 -1.80 -8.14
CA ARG A 237 10.06 -2.95 -7.53
C ARG A 237 10.46 -2.65 -6.09
N ARG A 238 10.98 -1.44 -5.84
CA ARG A 238 11.33 -0.98 -4.49
C ARG A 238 10.10 -0.91 -3.59
N LEU A 239 9.00 -0.33 -4.05
CA LEU A 239 7.74 -0.27 -3.30
C LEU A 239 7.19 -1.67 -3.00
N GLU A 240 7.23 -2.58 -3.98
CA GLU A 240 6.77 -3.96 -3.79
C GLU A 240 7.61 -4.74 -2.77
N SER A 241 8.90 -4.39 -2.60
CA SER A 241 9.72 -4.97 -1.53
C SER A 241 9.32 -4.48 -0.12
N LEU A 242 8.60 -3.37 -0.05
CA LEU A 242 8.13 -2.76 1.20
C LEU A 242 6.66 -3.10 1.53
N LEU A 243 6.05 -4.07 0.84
CA LEU A 243 4.65 -4.47 1.07
C LEU A 243 4.33 -4.82 2.53
N LEU A 244 5.32 -5.28 3.28
CA LEU A 244 5.20 -5.58 4.71
C LEU A 244 5.01 -4.32 5.60
N LEU A 245 5.27 -3.12 5.06
CA LEU A 245 4.98 -1.88 5.77
C LEU A 245 3.48 -1.55 5.84
N GLN A 246 2.64 -2.32 5.14
CA GLN A 246 1.18 -2.14 5.16
C GLN A 246 0.51 -2.81 6.36
N ALA A 247 1.19 -3.77 7.01
CA ALA A 247 0.68 -4.54 8.14
C ALA A 247 0.64 -3.73 9.45
#